data_33f20cbb1bfddbfaeac007813a8b98c9
#
_entry.id   33f20cbb1bfddbfaeac007813a8b98c9
#
_cell.length_a   1.000
_cell.length_b   1.000
_cell.length_c   1.000
_cell.angle_alpha   90.00
_cell.angle_beta   90.00
_cell.angle_gamma   90.00
#
_symmetry.space_group_name_H-M   'P 1'
#
loop_
_entity.id
_entity.type
_entity.pdbx_description
1 polymer ?
#
loop_
_entity_poly.entity_id
_entity_poly.type
_entity_poly.pdbx_seq_one_letter_code
_entity_poly.pdbx_strand_id
1 'polypeptide(L)'
;MLTRTRIQYRWPRYILPTRRHNSTLPLISIQNGTFYKHYPSTTHSTASNPPLFPNLTFTLPTNTPSHPNTHQNWSILSPSSLARTNLLHILHGSHLCLPPTARTYPHLSSLATHPSTAIQYIGFDADRTTSGSATRGAYLSARYESRVEETDWTVHSYLTGATSLNPAEQPHYDETLLRQCVKDLRLEALLDMPVGNLSNGQTRRARIAKALMRGPTLLLLDGPFMGLDPPSVRLLSGLLEGLARECRPQVVLSLRAGDEVPKWVTHLVAVEGVEGVRAMGRREEVVGVLEREGWGDGERRVEEEGQESVSVDGLPERFGERTLGEMVVEMKEVRISYGERSVLGAWEGGLDFSLRQGQRLAILGPNGSGKTTLLSLITSDHPQSYAQDVKILGRSRLPSKGERGITLFELQRRIGHASPEVHSFFPKSLSLRRSLESAWADAPMSRPKVGEAERHKVEEVLSWFADELNTASRRSGPSTTKTHALEWADETRFGELSFSGQRLLLFLRALIAGQEIVVLDEVFSGMDKVVREKAFRFLAHGTEGEGETGQGGVPGLSDKQALIVIAHDKGDMPGCIRDWICLPEPAGKGEKQKAPRTGELPGPLELNPEAWDDIWGTS
;
A
#
# COMPACT_ATOMS: atom_id res chain seq x y z
N MET A 1 13.25 50.20 45.94
CA MET A 1 13.09 48.82 46.41
C MET A 1 11.61 48.41 46.23
N LEU A 2 11.30 47.72 45.16
CA LEU A 2 9.96 47.18 44.92
C LEU A 2 10.18 45.70 44.60
N THR A 3 9.89 44.87 45.58
CA THR A 3 9.92 43.41 45.53
C THR A 3 8.75 42.91 44.67
N ARG A 4 9.06 42.33 43.49
CA ARG A 4 8.10 41.61 42.66
C ARG A 4 7.89 40.23 43.24
N THR A 5 6.73 40.00 43.85
CA THR A 5 6.24 38.68 44.29
C THR A 5 5.82 37.90 43.04
N ARG A 6 6.55 36.83 42.69
CA ARG A 6 6.15 35.85 41.70
C ARG A 6 5.05 34.99 42.28
N ILE A 7 3.81 35.13 41.77
CA ILE A 7 2.72 34.22 42.03
C ILE A 7 2.96 32.96 41.19
N GLN A 8 3.39 31.88 41.84
CA GLN A 8 3.43 30.57 41.22
C GLN A 8 2.00 30.00 41.19
N TYR A 9 1.36 29.97 40.02
CA TYR A 9 0.16 29.19 39.79
C TYR A 9 0.54 27.71 39.81
N ARG A 10 0.32 27.03 40.95
CA ARG A 10 0.26 25.57 41.04
C ARG A 10 -1.08 25.13 40.49
N TRP A 11 -1.11 24.58 39.29
CA TRP A 11 -2.26 23.81 38.81
C TRP A 11 -2.46 22.60 39.73
N PRO A 12 -3.67 22.31 40.17
CA PRO A 12 -3.93 21.11 40.95
C PRO A 12 -3.65 19.90 40.09
N ARG A 13 -2.82 19.00 40.57
CA ARG A 13 -2.68 17.65 40.00
C ARG A 13 -4.04 16.98 40.16
N TYR A 14 -4.84 16.93 39.10
CA TYR A 14 -5.96 16.05 39.03
C TYR A 14 -5.42 14.61 38.95
N ILE A 15 -5.26 14.00 40.11
CA ILE A 15 -5.27 12.54 40.27
C ILE A 15 -6.68 12.16 39.86
N LEU A 16 -6.84 11.73 38.59
CA LEU A 16 -8.10 11.14 38.14
C LEU A 16 -8.41 9.98 39.07
N PRO A 17 -9.55 10.01 39.80
CA PRO A 17 -9.94 8.88 40.60
C PRO A 17 -10.08 7.69 39.65
N THR A 18 -9.37 6.60 39.95
CA THR A 18 -9.57 5.30 39.31
C THR A 18 -10.96 4.80 39.74
N ARG A 19 -12.02 5.40 39.23
CA ARG A 19 -13.36 4.85 39.29
C ARG A 19 -13.33 3.57 38.45
N ARG A 20 -13.36 2.43 39.09
CA ARG A 20 -13.76 1.15 38.52
C ARG A 20 -15.18 1.32 37.98
N HIS A 21 -15.31 1.80 36.75
CA HIS A 21 -16.57 1.74 36.05
C HIS A 21 -16.70 0.36 35.42
N ASN A 22 -17.52 -0.50 36.01
CA ASN A 22 -18.19 -1.58 35.27
C ASN A 22 -19.17 -0.89 34.27
N SER A 23 -18.66 -0.23 33.22
CA SER A 23 -19.53 0.40 32.27
C SER A 23 -19.91 -0.63 31.21
N THR A 24 -21.17 -1.05 31.24
CA THR A 24 -21.84 -1.78 30.15
C THR A 24 -22.07 -0.91 28.91
N LEU A 25 -21.61 0.36 28.92
CA LEU A 25 -21.82 1.33 27.84
C LEU A 25 -20.92 1.00 26.67
N PRO A 26 -21.45 0.96 25.43
CA PRO A 26 -20.65 0.74 24.24
C PRO A 26 -19.70 1.90 23.96
N LEU A 27 -18.55 1.57 23.34
CA LEU A 27 -17.56 2.57 22.93
C LEU A 27 -18.10 3.42 21.78
N ILE A 28 -18.72 2.77 20.79
CA ILE A 28 -19.40 3.41 19.66
C ILE A 28 -20.78 2.79 19.52
N SER A 29 -21.80 3.62 19.31
CA SER A 29 -23.16 3.18 18.95
C SER A 29 -23.67 4.00 17.79
N ILE A 30 -24.02 3.31 16.70
CA ILE A 30 -24.63 3.87 15.50
C ILE A 30 -25.99 3.20 15.35
N GLN A 31 -27.05 3.99 15.23
CA GLN A 31 -28.42 3.49 15.09
C GLN A 31 -29.08 4.16 13.87
N ASN A 32 -29.27 3.39 12.81
CA ASN A 32 -29.94 3.83 11.59
C ASN A 32 -29.34 5.13 11.02
N GLY A 33 -28.01 5.24 11.01
CA GLY A 33 -27.29 6.43 10.54
C GLY A 33 -26.98 6.35 9.05
N THR A 34 -27.20 7.43 8.32
CA THR A 34 -26.76 7.56 6.94
C THR A 34 -25.56 8.51 6.86
N PHE A 35 -24.51 8.10 6.17
CA PHE A 35 -23.23 8.81 6.17
C PHE A 35 -22.89 9.41 4.81
N TYR A 36 -22.30 10.61 4.83
CA TYR A 36 -21.93 11.37 3.64
C TYR A 36 -20.53 11.94 3.77
N LYS A 37 -19.84 12.08 2.62
CA LYS A 37 -18.52 12.73 2.57
C LYS A 37 -18.64 14.25 2.73
N HIS A 38 -19.67 14.83 2.08
CA HIS A 38 -19.99 16.26 2.15
C HIS A 38 -21.45 16.43 2.56
N TYR A 39 -21.82 17.64 3.01
CA TYR A 39 -23.21 17.91 3.36
C TYR A 39 -24.13 17.79 2.13
N PRO A 40 -25.19 16.98 2.19
CA PRO A 40 -26.13 16.86 1.08
C PRO A 40 -26.92 18.17 0.94
N SER A 41 -26.57 18.98 -0.07
CA SER A 41 -27.24 20.22 -0.40
C SER A 41 -28.11 20.02 -1.64
N THR A 42 -29.15 20.83 -1.76
CA THR A 42 -30.03 20.85 -2.94
C THR A 42 -29.33 21.30 -4.22
N THR A 43 -28.15 21.93 -4.10
CA THR A 43 -27.33 22.41 -5.21
C THR A 43 -26.37 21.36 -5.77
N HIS A 44 -26.05 20.31 -4.99
CA HIS A 44 -25.27 19.18 -5.48
C HIS A 44 -26.23 18.05 -5.87
N SER A 45 -26.13 17.58 -7.12
CA SER A 45 -26.89 16.41 -7.54
C SER A 45 -26.56 15.22 -6.62
N THR A 46 -27.53 14.36 -6.34
CA THR A 46 -27.32 13.11 -5.59
C THR A 46 -26.23 12.25 -6.21
N ALA A 47 -25.93 12.44 -7.48
CA ALA A 47 -24.85 11.78 -8.20
C ALA A 47 -23.43 12.23 -7.73
N SER A 48 -23.27 13.49 -7.28
CA SER A 48 -21.95 13.99 -6.85
C SER A 48 -21.60 13.67 -5.39
N ASN A 49 -22.59 13.40 -4.53
CA ASN A 49 -22.41 13.11 -3.11
C ASN A 49 -23.38 12.03 -2.62
N PRO A 50 -23.23 10.76 -3.11
CA PRO A 50 -24.10 9.66 -2.68
C PRO A 50 -23.86 9.29 -1.22
N PRO A 51 -24.85 8.69 -0.55
CA PRO A 51 -24.65 8.12 0.77
C PRO A 51 -23.56 7.03 0.71
N LEU A 52 -22.61 7.08 1.63
CA LEU A 52 -21.52 6.09 1.75
C LEU A 52 -22.04 4.79 2.39
N PHE A 53 -22.82 4.94 3.46
CA PHE A 53 -23.48 3.84 4.17
C PHE A 53 -24.88 4.31 4.55
N PRO A 54 -25.94 3.85 3.85
CA PRO A 54 -27.31 4.16 4.23
C PRO A 54 -27.79 3.27 5.38
N ASN A 55 -28.50 3.86 6.32
CA ASN A 55 -29.17 3.16 7.43
C ASN A 55 -28.27 2.23 8.25
N LEU A 56 -26.98 2.59 8.41
CA LEU A 56 -26.02 1.78 9.18
C LEU A 56 -26.46 1.66 10.64
N THR A 57 -26.52 0.42 11.13
CA THR A 57 -26.64 0.11 12.56
C THR A 57 -25.46 -0.73 12.98
N PHE A 58 -24.66 -0.23 13.93
CA PHE A 58 -23.44 -0.87 14.40
C PHE A 58 -23.16 -0.52 15.84
N THR A 59 -22.74 -1.49 16.64
CA THR A 59 -22.38 -1.27 18.04
C THR A 59 -21.02 -1.90 18.32
N LEU A 60 -20.05 -1.08 18.77
CA LEU A 60 -18.76 -1.53 19.26
C LEU A 60 -18.79 -1.52 20.79
N PRO A 61 -18.78 -2.67 21.46
CA PRO A 61 -18.75 -2.73 22.93
C PRO A 61 -17.38 -2.30 23.45
N THR A 62 -17.35 -1.87 24.70
CA THR A 62 -16.10 -1.56 25.40
C THR A 62 -15.52 -2.84 26.00
N ASN A 63 -14.29 -3.18 25.63
CA ASN A 63 -13.55 -4.26 26.26
C ASN A 63 -12.98 -3.79 27.61
N THR A 64 -13.02 -4.67 28.61
CA THR A 64 -12.47 -4.38 29.94
C THR A 64 -11.46 -5.47 30.34
N PRO A 65 -10.28 -5.11 30.86
CA PRO A 65 -9.25 -6.09 31.23
C PRO A 65 -9.72 -7.12 32.27
N SER A 66 -10.76 -6.76 33.06
CA SER A 66 -11.33 -7.63 34.08
C SER A 66 -12.12 -8.83 33.56
N HIS A 67 -12.51 -8.81 32.27
CA HIS A 67 -13.32 -9.87 31.66
C HIS A 67 -12.76 -10.31 30.31
N PRO A 68 -11.57 -10.93 30.24
CA PRO A 68 -10.89 -11.25 28.97
C PRO A 68 -11.71 -12.18 28.07
N ASN A 69 -12.51 -13.07 28.62
CA ASN A 69 -13.34 -14.02 27.87
C ASN A 69 -14.52 -13.35 27.13
N THR A 70 -14.83 -12.09 27.42
CA THR A 70 -15.89 -11.32 26.76
C THR A 70 -15.34 -10.28 25.78
N HIS A 71 -14.02 -10.24 25.56
CA HIS A 71 -13.42 -9.30 24.63
C HIS A 71 -13.91 -9.51 23.22
N GLN A 72 -14.27 -8.42 22.56
CA GLN A 72 -14.63 -8.40 21.18
C GLN A 72 -13.54 -7.65 20.39
N ASN A 73 -12.73 -8.41 19.68
CA ASN A 73 -11.70 -7.89 18.79
C ASN A 73 -12.25 -7.93 17.38
N TRP A 74 -12.47 -6.76 16.82
CA TRP A 74 -13.17 -6.59 15.55
C TRP A 74 -12.23 -6.40 14.36
N SER A 75 -12.60 -6.98 13.23
CA SER A 75 -11.98 -6.66 11.93
C SER A 75 -13.05 -6.38 10.87
N ILE A 76 -12.76 -5.40 10.01
CA ILE A 76 -13.58 -5.05 8.86
C ILE A 76 -13.01 -5.79 7.66
N LEU A 77 -13.82 -6.61 7.00
CA LEU A 77 -13.46 -7.31 5.77
C LEU A 77 -14.19 -6.66 4.58
N SER A 78 -13.47 -6.37 3.52
CA SER A 78 -14.10 -5.94 2.26
C SER A 78 -13.14 -6.16 1.09
N PRO A 79 -13.66 -6.54 -0.09
CA PRO A 79 -12.90 -6.52 -1.33
C PRO A 79 -12.57 -5.10 -1.79
N SER A 80 -13.38 -4.10 -1.39
CA SER A 80 -13.19 -2.70 -1.75
C SER A 80 -12.38 -1.95 -0.68
N SER A 81 -11.23 -1.39 -1.07
CA SER A 81 -10.40 -0.54 -0.20
C SER A 81 -11.17 0.70 0.27
N LEU A 82 -11.94 1.32 -0.64
CA LEU A 82 -12.73 2.50 -0.33
C LEU A 82 -13.81 2.23 0.73
N ALA A 83 -14.47 1.06 0.67
CA ALA A 83 -15.49 0.69 1.65
C ALA A 83 -14.89 0.48 3.04
N ARG A 84 -13.71 -0.18 3.13
CA ARG A 84 -12.97 -0.36 4.40
C ARG A 84 -12.61 0.98 5.03
N THR A 85 -11.94 1.82 4.27
CA THR A 85 -11.50 3.15 4.72
C THR A 85 -12.69 4.03 5.14
N ASN A 86 -13.77 4.04 4.36
CA ASN A 86 -14.97 4.82 4.70
C ASN A 86 -15.60 4.35 6.01
N LEU A 87 -15.72 3.03 6.25
CA LEU A 87 -16.27 2.53 7.51
C LEU A 87 -15.38 2.91 8.70
N LEU A 88 -14.06 2.81 8.58
CA LEU A 88 -13.13 3.28 9.62
C LEU A 88 -13.27 4.79 9.88
N HIS A 89 -13.42 5.61 8.85
CA HIS A 89 -13.67 7.04 8.99
C HIS A 89 -15.03 7.34 9.63
N ILE A 90 -16.06 6.52 9.38
CA ILE A 90 -17.34 6.60 10.09
C ILE A 90 -17.16 6.34 11.58
N LEU A 91 -16.40 5.29 11.95
CA LEU A 91 -16.10 4.98 13.35
C LEU A 91 -15.26 6.07 14.02
N HIS A 92 -14.28 6.62 13.29
CA HIS A 92 -13.44 7.74 13.75
C HIS A 92 -14.24 9.04 13.98
N GLY A 93 -15.33 9.24 13.26
CA GLY A 93 -16.13 10.47 13.35
C GLY A 93 -15.88 11.48 12.23
N SER A 94 -15.11 11.13 11.20
CA SER A 94 -14.71 12.05 10.12
C SER A 94 -15.80 12.31 9.09
N HIS A 95 -16.76 11.40 8.90
CA HIS A 95 -17.87 11.56 7.96
C HIS A 95 -19.11 12.14 8.62
N LEU A 96 -19.89 12.91 7.85
CA LEU A 96 -21.18 13.46 8.29
C LEU A 96 -22.17 12.33 8.53
N CYS A 97 -22.90 12.43 9.63
CA CYS A 97 -23.95 11.48 10.02
C CYS A 97 -25.32 12.19 10.01
N LEU A 98 -26.28 11.58 9.35
CA LEU A 98 -27.66 12.04 9.35
C LEU A 98 -28.61 10.91 9.83
N PRO A 99 -29.44 11.16 10.87
CA PRO A 99 -29.40 12.33 11.74
C PRO A 99 -28.13 12.37 12.61
N PRO A 100 -27.65 13.55 13.07
CA PRO A 100 -26.42 13.66 13.86
C PRO A 100 -26.43 12.80 15.15
N THR A 101 -27.59 12.57 15.72
CA THR A 101 -27.80 11.75 16.93
C THR A 101 -27.68 10.26 16.68
N ALA A 102 -27.65 9.81 15.42
CA ALA A 102 -27.54 8.39 15.09
C ALA A 102 -26.18 7.80 15.48
N ARG A 103 -25.10 8.61 15.47
CA ARG A 103 -23.78 8.18 15.93
C ARG A 103 -23.45 8.79 17.29
N THR A 104 -23.21 7.95 18.28
CA THR A 104 -22.89 8.34 19.66
C THR A 104 -21.69 7.56 20.19
N TYR A 105 -21.03 8.12 21.21
CA TYR A 105 -19.88 7.55 21.89
C TYR A 105 -20.14 7.47 23.40
N PRO A 106 -21.05 6.58 23.87
CA PRO A 106 -21.55 6.59 25.24
C PRO A 106 -20.46 6.43 26.29
N HIS A 107 -19.50 5.52 26.07
CA HIS A 107 -18.37 5.32 26.99
C HIS A 107 -17.49 6.57 27.08
N LEU A 108 -17.10 7.17 25.94
CA LEU A 108 -16.27 8.38 25.93
C LEU A 108 -16.98 9.58 26.56
N SER A 109 -18.29 9.69 26.34
CA SER A 109 -19.11 10.73 26.97
C SER A 109 -19.13 10.58 28.49
N SER A 110 -19.17 9.35 29.02
CA SER A 110 -19.10 9.10 30.46
C SER A 110 -17.74 9.48 31.08
N LEU A 111 -16.67 9.47 30.26
CA LEU A 111 -15.31 9.88 30.66
C LEU A 111 -15.05 11.37 30.38
N ALA A 112 -16.01 12.11 29.85
CA ALA A 112 -15.85 13.49 29.39
C ALA A 112 -14.68 13.67 28.40
N THR A 113 -14.40 12.64 27.59
CA THR A 113 -13.30 12.64 26.62
C THR A 113 -13.87 12.85 25.21
N HIS A 114 -13.23 13.73 24.43
CA HIS A 114 -13.67 13.99 23.07
C HIS A 114 -13.25 12.86 22.12
N PRO A 115 -14.11 12.38 21.20
CA PRO A 115 -13.80 11.28 20.28
C PRO A 115 -12.52 11.50 19.46
N SER A 116 -12.25 12.75 19.00
CA SER A 116 -11.04 13.04 18.21
C SER A 116 -9.71 12.83 18.92
N THR A 117 -9.71 12.86 20.25
CA THR A 117 -8.52 12.57 21.07
C THR A 117 -8.46 11.11 21.48
N ALA A 118 -9.62 10.51 21.77
CA ALA A 118 -9.73 9.14 22.25
C ALA A 118 -9.64 8.10 21.14
N ILE A 119 -9.99 8.44 19.91
CA ILE A 119 -9.96 7.53 18.76
C ILE A 119 -8.84 7.98 17.83
N GLN A 120 -7.88 7.08 17.56
CA GLN A 120 -6.81 7.33 16.62
C GLN A 120 -6.98 6.43 15.41
N TYR A 121 -6.90 7.05 14.21
CA TYR A 121 -6.91 6.36 12.93
C TYR A 121 -5.50 6.35 12.32
N ILE A 122 -5.07 5.19 11.82
CA ILE A 122 -3.82 5.04 11.09
C ILE A 122 -4.12 4.32 9.79
N GLY A 123 -4.01 5.04 8.67
CA GLY A 123 -4.02 4.45 7.33
C GLY A 123 -2.59 4.12 6.91
N PHE A 124 -2.37 2.97 6.33
CA PHE A 124 -1.05 2.58 5.85
C PHE A 124 -0.85 2.84 4.36
N ASP A 125 -1.93 3.19 3.67
CA ASP A 125 -1.93 3.39 2.22
C ASP A 125 -1.69 4.83 1.77
N ALA A 126 -2.00 5.84 2.60
CA ALA A 126 -2.11 7.22 2.13
C ALA A 126 -1.19 8.25 2.82
N ASP A 127 -0.62 7.96 3.98
CA ASP A 127 -0.10 9.02 4.87
C ASP A 127 1.42 9.24 4.83
N ARG A 128 2.07 9.08 3.68
CA ARG A 128 3.34 9.80 3.47
C ARG A 128 3.14 11.29 3.17
N THR A 129 1.87 11.75 3.10
CA THR A 129 1.52 13.11 2.64
C THR A 129 0.92 14.03 3.70
N THR A 130 0.70 13.58 4.96
CA THR A 130 0.04 14.42 5.99
C THR A 130 1.01 15.28 6.80
N SER A 131 2.31 15.18 6.57
CA SER A 131 3.27 16.17 7.08
C SER A 131 3.54 17.17 5.96
N GLY A 132 2.94 18.34 6.10
CA GLY A 132 2.89 19.39 5.11
C GLY A 132 4.25 19.86 4.57
N SER A 133 4.74 19.22 3.54
CA SER A 133 5.75 19.80 2.68
C SER A 133 5.47 19.41 1.23
N ALA A 134 4.95 20.38 0.51
CA ALA A 134 4.70 20.33 -0.93
C ALA A 134 5.99 20.29 -1.78
N THR A 135 7.13 19.91 -1.21
CA THR A 135 8.44 20.01 -1.86
C THR A 135 9.28 18.74 -1.72
N ARG A 136 8.65 17.55 -1.66
CA ARG A 136 9.39 16.29 -1.71
C ARG A 136 9.40 15.72 -3.13
N GLY A 137 9.86 16.49 -4.06
CA GLY A 137 10.16 16.06 -5.41
C GLY A 137 11.66 16.07 -5.64
N ALA A 138 12.39 15.27 -4.90
CA ALA A 138 13.77 15.12 -5.23
C ALA A 138 14.13 13.64 -5.11
N TYR A 139 14.53 13.08 -6.21
CA TYR A 139 15.34 11.89 -6.31
C TYR A 139 16.35 11.83 -5.15
N LEU A 140 16.79 10.64 -4.76
CA LEU A 140 17.83 10.41 -3.75
C LEU A 140 19.08 11.33 -3.88
N SER A 141 19.31 11.90 -5.06
CA SER A 141 20.36 12.91 -5.32
C SER A 141 20.16 14.25 -4.62
N ALA A 142 18.95 14.63 -4.23
CA ALA A 142 18.68 15.89 -3.52
C ALA A 142 18.88 15.80 -2.00
N ARG A 143 19.22 14.63 -1.46
CA ARG A 143 19.61 14.47 -0.04
C ARG A 143 20.91 15.20 0.35
N TYR A 144 21.60 15.79 -0.60
CA TYR A 144 22.84 16.54 -0.34
C TYR A 144 22.62 18.03 -0.09
N GLU A 145 21.39 18.54 -0.17
CA GLU A 145 21.09 19.91 0.22
C GLU A 145 20.82 19.97 1.73
N SER A 146 21.47 20.92 2.40
CA SER A 146 21.58 21.14 3.85
C SER A 146 20.26 21.43 4.60
N ARG A 147 19.13 20.82 4.23
CA ARG A 147 17.87 20.87 4.96
C ARG A 147 17.61 19.55 5.66
N VAL A 148 17.54 19.59 6.98
CA VAL A 148 17.06 18.46 7.80
C VAL A 148 15.58 18.23 7.44
N GLU A 149 15.31 17.12 6.74
CA GLU A 149 13.96 16.70 6.41
C GLU A 149 13.35 15.92 7.59
N GLU A 150 12.01 15.81 7.63
CA GLU A 150 11.33 14.99 8.64
C GLU A 150 11.79 13.53 8.65
N THR A 151 12.31 13.02 7.54
CA THR A 151 12.89 11.69 7.39
C THR A 151 14.23 11.53 8.10
N ASP A 152 14.91 12.61 8.39
CA ASP A 152 16.22 12.61 9.08
C ASP A 152 16.08 12.59 10.60
N TRP A 153 14.86 12.81 11.13
CA TRP A 153 14.62 12.70 12.56
C TRP A 153 14.82 11.28 13.04
N THR A 154 15.43 11.15 14.20
CA THR A 154 15.51 9.85 14.85
C THR A 154 14.11 9.36 15.24
N VAL A 155 13.94 8.04 15.35
CA VAL A 155 12.68 7.45 15.84
C VAL A 155 12.30 8.03 17.19
N HIS A 156 13.27 8.27 18.08
CA HIS A 156 13.03 8.92 19.36
C HIS A 156 12.41 10.32 19.19
N SER A 157 13.01 11.18 18.35
CA SER A 157 12.49 12.52 18.08
C SER A 157 11.11 12.49 17.42
N TYR A 158 10.89 11.52 16.54
CA TYR A 158 9.60 11.29 15.91
C TYR A 158 8.52 10.92 16.93
N LEU A 159 8.80 10.03 17.89
CA LEU A 159 7.84 9.59 18.91
C LEU A 159 7.53 10.70 19.91
N THR A 160 8.55 11.42 20.38
CA THR A 160 8.40 12.49 21.38
C THR A 160 7.86 13.79 20.81
N GLY A 161 7.89 13.97 19.47
CA GLY A 161 7.50 15.20 18.82
C GLY A 161 8.59 16.30 18.87
N ALA A 162 9.81 15.96 19.27
CA ALA A 162 10.98 16.86 19.27
C ALA A 162 11.50 17.08 17.84
N THR A 163 10.65 17.68 16.99
CA THR A 163 10.85 17.80 15.55
C THR A 163 11.17 19.22 15.11
N SER A 164 11.30 20.17 16.04
CA SER A 164 11.71 21.55 15.77
C SER A 164 13.22 21.71 15.94
N LEU A 165 13.87 22.39 14.98
CA LEU A 165 15.31 22.74 15.05
C LEU A 165 15.64 23.65 16.25
N ASN A 166 14.67 24.48 16.69
CA ASN A 166 14.76 25.32 17.88
C ASN A 166 13.43 25.23 18.63
N PRO A 167 13.19 24.19 19.43
CA PRO A 167 11.99 24.10 20.23
C PRO A 167 12.00 25.23 21.28
N ALA A 168 10.99 26.09 21.23
CA ALA A 168 10.82 27.16 22.25
C ALA A 168 10.57 26.55 23.65
N GLU A 169 10.01 25.35 23.68
CA GLU A 169 9.82 24.50 24.87
C GLU A 169 10.08 23.04 24.48
N GLN A 170 10.72 22.29 25.39
CA GLN A 170 10.85 20.84 25.17
C GLN A 170 9.45 20.22 25.13
N PRO A 171 9.13 19.38 24.12
CA PRO A 171 7.83 18.74 24.05
C PRO A 171 7.60 17.92 25.32
N HIS A 172 6.47 18.19 25.99
CA HIS A 172 6.10 17.47 27.20
C HIS A 172 5.49 16.12 26.81
N TYR A 173 6.19 15.04 27.12
CA TYR A 173 5.72 13.66 26.88
C TYR A 173 5.85 12.82 28.16
N ASP A 174 5.03 11.78 28.25
CA ASP A 174 5.12 10.82 29.34
C ASP A 174 6.23 9.80 29.03
N GLU A 175 7.33 9.90 29.77
CA GLU A 175 8.48 9.02 29.59
C GLU A 175 8.16 7.55 29.93
N THR A 176 7.24 7.30 30.86
CA THR A 176 6.82 5.95 31.24
C THR A 176 6.05 5.31 30.08
N LEU A 177 5.15 6.07 29.46
CA LEU A 177 4.39 5.64 28.30
C LEU A 177 5.32 5.41 27.10
N LEU A 178 6.31 6.30 26.88
CA LEU A 178 7.31 6.13 25.82
C LEU A 178 8.06 4.80 25.98
N ARG A 179 8.60 4.52 27.17
CA ARG A 179 9.32 3.27 27.44
C ARG A 179 8.44 2.05 27.21
N GLN A 180 7.17 2.11 27.63
CA GLN A 180 6.23 1.03 27.42
C GLN A 180 5.97 0.83 25.90
N CYS A 181 5.60 1.87 25.16
CA CYS A 181 5.35 1.78 23.72
C CYS A 181 6.57 1.28 22.95
N VAL A 182 7.77 1.74 23.31
CA VAL A 182 9.03 1.30 22.69
C VAL A 182 9.27 -0.18 22.92
N LYS A 183 9.05 -0.67 24.14
CA LYS A 183 9.18 -2.08 24.52
C LYS A 183 8.13 -2.94 23.83
N ASP A 184 6.85 -2.55 23.92
CA ASP A 184 5.72 -3.31 23.38
C ASP A 184 5.81 -3.48 21.86
N LEU A 185 6.38 -2.48 21.16
CA LEU A 185 6.55 -2.49 19.71
C LEU A 185 7.98 -2.85 19.24
N ARG A 186 8.84 -3.27 20.18
CA ARG A 186 10.24 -3.67 19.91
C ARG A 186 11.00 -2.63 19.08
N LEU A 187 11.02 -1.39 19.55
CA LEU A 187 11.67 -0.26 18.87
C LEU A 187 12.99 0.16 19.54
N GLU A 188 13.43 -0.51 20.61
CA GLU A 188 14.60 -0.13 21.41
C GLU A 188 15.86 0.07 20.55
N ALA A 189 16.15 -0.89 19.69
CA ALA A 189 17.31 -0.87 18.82
C ALA A 189 17.21 0.16 17.67
N LEU A 190 16.05 0.79 17.50
CA LEU A 190 15.75 1.68 16.39
C LEU A 190 15.67 3.16 16.81
N LEU A 191 15.72 3.47 18.11
CA LEU A 191 15.47 4.82 18.64
C LEU A 191 16.38 5.90 18.02
N ASP A 192 17.64 5.58 17.80
CA ASP A 192 18.64 6.51 17.24
C ASP A 192 18.68 6.47 15.69
N MET A 193 17.87 5.58 15.08
CA MET A 193 17.85 5.46 13.62
C MET A 193 16.97 6.54 13.01
N PRO A 194 17.40 7.16 11.90
CA PRO A 194 16.54 8.07 11.13
C PRO A 194 15.29 7.36 10.63
N VAL A 195 14.12 8.02 10.73
CA VAL A 195 12.83 7.45 10.31
C VAL A 195 12.85 7.05 8.83
N GLY A 196 13.59 7.79 7.99
CA GLY A 196 13.76 7.46 6.57
C GLY A 196 14.49 6.15 6.29
N ASN A 197 15.22 5.62 7.26
CA ASN A 197 15.99 4.36 7.14
C ASN A 197 15.24 3.15 7.67
N LEU A 198 14.03 3.33 8.17
CA LEU A 198 13.19 2.23 8.67
C LEU A 198 12.64 1.40 7.51
N SER A 199 12.60 0.08 7.70
CA SER A 199 11.85 -0.82 6.82
C SER A 199 10.33 -0.55 6.93
N ASN A 200 9.55 -1.03 5.95
CA ASN A 200 8.08 -0.88 5.98
C ASN A 200 7.47 -1.37 7.30
N GLY A 201 7.88 -2.55 7.79
CA GLY A 201 7.41 -3.09 9.07
C GLY A 201 7.85 -2.26 10.28
N GLN A 202 9.08 -1.73 10.27
CA GLN A 202 9.59 -0.85 11.33
C GLN A 202 8.86 0.50 11.33
N THR A 203 8.63 1.08 10.15
CA THR A 203 7.85 2.32 9.99
C THR A 203 6.43 2.17 10.53
N ARG A 204 5.76 1.04 10.25
CA ARG A 204 4.42 0.77 10.79
C ARG A 204 4.42 0.70 12.31
N ARG A 205 5.37 -0.02 12.90
CA ARG A 205 5.53 -0.08 14.37
C ARG A 205 5.78 1.30 14.97
N ALA A 206 6.64 2.11 14.36
CA ALA A 206 6.90 3.47 14.82
C ALA A 206 5.65 4.37 14.71
N ARG A 207 4.84 4.25 13.64
CA ARG A 207 3.57 4.98 13.49
C ARG A 207 2.54 4.57 14.53
N ILE A 208 2.44 3.27 14.82
CA ILE A 208 1.56 2.77 15.88
C ILE A 208 2.04 3.29 17.24
N ALA A 209 3.36 3.24 17.53
CA ALA A 209 3.92 3.81 18.76
C ALA A 209 3.57 5.29 18.93
N LYS A 210 3.72 6.10 17.86
CA LYS A 210 3.37 7.51 17.89
C LYS A 210 1.89 7.76 18.20
N ALA A 211 1.01 6.92 17.67
CA ALA A 211 -0.42 7.02 17.99
C ALA A 211 -0.70 6.63 19.46
N LEU A 212 -0.02 5.59 19.97
CA LEU A 212 -0.13 5.14 21.36
C LEU A 212 0.37 6.20 22.35
N MET A 213 1.36 7.00 21.99
CA MET A 213 1.84 8.14 22.80
C MET A 213 0.76 9.17 23.10
N ARG A 214 -0.34 9.18 22.35
CA ARG A 214 -1.51 10.03 22.62
C ARG A 214 -2.49 9.44 23.62
N GLY A 215 -2.26 8.21 24.09
CA GLY A 215 -3.13 7.51 25.02
C GLY A 215 -4.54 7.24 24.48
N PRO A 216 -4.71 6.70 23.25
CA PRO A 216 -6.04 6.48 22.69
C PRO A 216 -6.80 5.40 23.45
N THR A 217 -8.13 5.50 23.47
CA THR A 217 -9.02 4.43 23.93
C THR A 217 -9.29 3.41 22.83
N LEU A 218 -9.32 3.89 21.58
CA LEU A 218 -9.55 3.08 20.38
C LEU A 218 -8.52 3.39 19.30
N LEU A 219 -7.94 2.33 18.74
CA LEU A 219 -7.01 2.39 17.62
C LEU A 219 -7.64 1.73 16.40
N LEU A 220 -7.81 2.50 15.33
CA LEU A 220 -8.34 2.06 14.05
C LEU A 220 -7.18 1.92 13.06
N LEU A 221 -6.93 0.71 12.57
CA LEU A 221 -5.81 0.40 11.69
C LEU A 221 -6.33 -0.02 10.31
N ASP A 222 -6.03 0.78 9.28
CA ASP A 222 -6.44 0.50 7.91
C ASP A 222 -5.33 -0.22 7.14
N GLY A 223 -5.54 -1.50 6.82
CA GLY A 223 -4.60 -2.32 6.07
C GLY A 223 -3.24 -2.53 6.76
N PRO A 224 -3.17 -2.88 8.06
CA PRO A 224 -1.89 -2.89 8.79
C PRO A 224 -0.87 -3.90 8.24
N PHE A 225 -1.30 -4.92 7.53
CA PHE A 225 -0.44 -6.00 7.02
C PHE A 225 -0.05 -5.85 5.54
N MET A 226 -0.66 -4.92 4.80
CA MET A 226 -0.41 -4.75 3.37
C MET A 226 1.06 -4.43 3.06
N GLY A 227 1.66 -5.12 2.08
CA GLY A 227 3.06 -4.92 1.65
C GLY A 227 4.10 -5.28 2.73
N LEU A 228 3.73 -6.12 3.71
CA LEU A 228 4.67 -6.71 4.65
C LEU A 228 5.02 -8.13 4.22
N ASP A 229 6.28 -8.50 4.45
CA ASP A 229 6.72 -9.88 4.33
C ASP A 229 6.09 -10.78 5.41
N PRO A 230 5.96 -12.11 5.18
CA PRO A 230 5.32 -13.02 6.12
C PRO A 230 5.90 -12.99 7.55
N PRO A 231 7.24 -12.91 7.76
CA PRO A 231 7.81 -12.72 9.10
C PRO A 231 7.35 -11.44 9.79
N SER A 232 7.30 -10.31 9.05
CA SER A 232 6.84 -9.01 9.58
C SER A 232 5.35 -9.02 9.92
N VAL A 233 4.52 -9.70 9.13
CA VAL A 233 3.08 -9.89 9.41
C VAL A 233 2.90 -10.65 10.71
N ARG A 234 3.60 -11.79 10.89
CA ARG A 234 3.52 -12.57 12.14
C ARG A 234 3.95 -11.75 13.36
N LEU A 235 5.06 -11.01 13.24
CA LEU A 235 5.54 -10.15 14.32
C LEU A 235 4.51 -9.07 14.67
N LEU A 236 4.03 -8.31 13.67
CA LEU A 236 3.09 -7.22 13.90
C LEU A 236 1.75 -7.73 14.45
N SER A 237 1.24 -8.85 13.92
CA SER A 237 0.01 -9.48 14.41
C SER A 237 0.13 -9.87 15.89
N GLY A 238 1.26 -10.47 16.32
CA GLY A 238 1.50 -10.80 17.72
C GLY A 238 1.59 -9.57 18.65
N LEU A 239 2.19 -8.47 18.17
CA LEU A 239 2.23 -7.21 18.90
C LEU A 239 0.83 -6.59 19.07
N LEU A 240 0.03 -6.59 18.00
CA LEU A 240 -1.37 -6.11 18.04
C LEU A 240 -2.25 -6.98 18.93
N GLU A 241 -2.04 -8.30 18.96
CA GLU A 241 -2.69 -9.22 19.90
C GLU A 241 -2.40 -8.83 21.35
N GLY A 242 -1.13 -8.51 21.66
CA GLY A 242 -0.73 -8.04 23.00
C GLY A 242 -1.51 -6.79 23.41
N LEU A 243 -1.56 -5.77 22.56
CA LEU A 243 -2.31 -4.54 22.80
C LEU A 243 -3.81 -4.80 22.99
N ALA A 244 -4.40 -5.64 22.12
CA ALA A 244 -5.82 -5.98 22.17
C ALA A 244 -6.18 -6.73 23.47
N ARG A 245 -5.29 -7.59 23.97
CA ARG A 245 -5.46 -8.33 25.22
C ARG A 245 -5.48 -7.41 26.44
N GLU A 246 -4.64 -6.39 26.44
CA GLU A 246 -4.60 -5.38 27.52
C GLU A 246 -5.74 -4.36 27.43
N CYS A 247 -6.46 -4.30 26.29
CA CYS A 247 -7.51 -3.31 26.03
C CYS A 247 -7.04 -1.85 26.18
N ARG A 248 -5.76 -1.59 25.91
CA ARG A 248 -5.15 -0.26 26.03
C ARG A 248 -4.19 0.01 24.88
N PRO A 249 -4.74 0.43 23.72
CA PRO A 249 -6.14 0.66 23.35
C PRO A 249 -6.89 -0.60 22.90
N GLN A 250 -8.22 -0.52 22.80
CA GLN A 250 -8.98 -1.45 21.99
C GLN A 250 -8.61 -1.28 20.52
N VAL A 251 -8.50 -2.38 19.74
CA VAL A 251 -8.00 -2.36 18.37
C VAL A 251 -9.07 -2.83 17.40
N VAL A 252 -9.27 -2.10 16.32
CA VAL A 252 -10.08 -2.52 15.17
C VAL A 252 -9.22 -2.47 13.92
N LEU A 253 -9.22 -3.57 13.15
CA LEU A 253 -8.43 -3.71 11.92
C LEU A 253 -9.33 -3.60 10.70
N SER A 254 -8.78 -3.18 9.56
CA SER A 254 -9.35 -3.50 8.26
C SER A 254 -8.45 -4.47 7.49
N LEU A 255 -9.06 -5.44 6.82
CA LEU A 255 -8.40 -6.48 6.05
C LEU A 255 -9.08 -6.64 4.69
N ARG A 256 -8.34 -7.10 3.69
CA ARG A 256 -8.91 -7.48 2.37
C ARG A 256 -9.68 -8.79 2.50
N ALA A 257 -10.60 -9.06 1.61
CA ALA A 257 -11.40 -10.29 1.61
C ALA A 257 -10.55 -11.58 1.50
N GLY A 258 -9.36 -11.49 0.88
CA GLY A 258 -8.44 -12.61 0.74
C GLY A 258 -7.32 -12.67 1.79
N ASP A 259 -7.24 -11.71 2.72
CA ASP A 259 -6.21 -11.71 3.75
C ASP A 259 -6.55 -12.74 4.84
N GLU A 260 -5.52 -13.40 5.37
CA GLU A 260 -5.70 -14.28 6.53
C GLU A 260 -6.11 -13.45 7.76
N VAL A 261 -7.29 -13.78 8.31
CA VAL A 261 -7.79 -13.12 9.52
C VAL A 261 -7.02 -13.64 10.73
N PRO A 262 -6.32 -12.77 11.51
CA PRO A 262 -5.59 -13.19 12.69
C PRO A 262 -6.45 -13.97 13.69
N LYS A 263 -5.87 -15.00 14.33
CA LYS A 263 -6.60 -15.90 15.25
C LYS A 263 -7.20 -15.17 16.45
N TRP A 264 -6.60 -14.07 16.88
CA TRP A 264 -7.07 -13.27 18.01
C TRP A 264 -8.27 -12.35 17.67
N VAL A 265 -8.61 -12.18 16.39
CA VAL A 265 -9.82 -11.49 15.95
C VAL A 265 -11.03 -12.41 16.18
N THR A 266 -12.01 -11.92 16.96
CA THR A 266 -13.18 -12.68 17.40
C THR A 266 -14.46 -12.31 16.64
N HIS A 267 -14.53 -11.09 16.11
CA HIS A 267 -15.72 -10.53 15.44
C HIS A 267 -15.35 -9.90 14.10
N LEU A 268 -16.25 -10.03 13.13
CA LEU A 268 -16.07 -9.51 11.79
C LEU A 268 -17.24 -8.63 11.37
N VAL A 269 -16.93 -7.64 10.53
CA VAL A 269 -17.89 -6.86 9.75
C VAL A 269 -17.52 -7.02 8.29
N ALA A 270 -18.32 -7.72 7.51
CA ALA A 270 -18.16 -7.85 6.07
C ALA A 270 -18.92 -6.72 5.37
N VAL A 271 -18.22 -6.00 4.49
CA VAL A 271 -18.74 -4.82 3.80
C VAL A 271 -18.57 -5.00 2.30
N GLU A 272 -19.63 -4.76 1.55
CA GLU A 272 -19.64 -4.87 0.10
C GLU A 272 -20.01 -3.52 -0.54
N GLY A 273 -19.00 -2.81 -1.05
CA GLY A 273 -19.15 -1.61 -1.87
C GLY A 273 -20.18 -0.59 -1.37
N VAL A 274 -21.16 -0.29 -2.25
CA VAL A 274 -22.24 0.65 -1.97
C VAL A 274 -23.40 -0.01 -1.19
N GLU A 275 -23.46 -1.34 -1.15
CA GLU A 275 -24.54 -2.08 -0.47
C GLU A 275 -24.44 -2.02 1.06
N GLY A 276 -23.29 -1.63 1.58
CA GLY A 276 -23.08 -1.44 3.02
C GLY A 276 -22.62 -2.70 3.75
N VAL A 277 -23.11 -2.92 4.98
CA VAL A 277 -22.76 -4.08 5.80
C VAL A 277 -23.55 -5.30 5.34
N ARG A 278 -22.84 -6.34 4.88
CA ARG A 278 -23.42 -7.60 4.45
C ARG A 278 -23.63 -8.58 5.58
N ALA A 279 -22.61 -8.76 6.40
CA ALA A 279 -22.68 -9.64 7.57
C ALA A 279 -21.87 -9.02 8.72
N MET A 280 -22.33 -9.23 9.94
CA MET A 280 -21.68 -8.73 11.14
C MET A 280 -21.97 -9.66 12.31
N GLY A 281 -20.92 -10.02 13.07
CA GLY A 281 -21.08 -10.89 14.23
C GLY A 281 -19.80 -11.62 14.59
N ARG A 282 -19.95 -12.79 15.20
CA ARG A 282 -18.81 -13.66 15.53
C ARG A 282 -18.11 -14.15 14.27
N ARG A 283 -16.78 -14.26 14.34
CA ARG A 283 -15.94 -14.66 13.21
C ARG A 283 -16.48 -15.92 12.50
N GLU A 284 -16.78 -16.96 13.27
CA GLU A 284 -17.23 -18.26 12.70
C GLU A 284 -18.58 -18.12 11.98
N GLU A 285 -19.50 -17.32 12.52
CA GLU A 285 -20.82 -17.07 11.93
C GLU A 285 -20.69 -16.30 10.62
N VAL A 286 -19.87 -15.23 10.64
CA VAL A 286 -19.67 -14.37 9.46
C VAL A 286 -18.94 -15.15 8.36
N VAL A 287 -17.86 -15.86 8.69
CA VAL A 287 -17.13 -16.71 7.72
C VAL A 287 -18.08 -17.74 7.10
N GLY A 288 -18.90 -18.42 7.90
CA GLY A 288 -19.87 -19.40 7.38
C GLY A 288 -20.98 -18.77 6.50
N VAL A 289 -21.31 -17.49 6.66
CA VAL A 289 -22.19 -16.76 5.74
C VAL A 289 -21.45 -16.45 4.44
N LEU A 290 -20.24 -15.93 4.54
CA LEU A 290 -19.43 -15.53 3.40
C LEU A 290 -19.07 -16.72 2.49
N GLU A 291 -18.73 -17.87 3.07
CA GLU A 291 -18.46 -19.10 2.34
C GLU A 291 -19.70 -19.62 1.59
N ARG A 292 -20.87 -19.60 2.24
CA ARG A 292 -22.13 -20.03 1.59
C ARG A 292 -22.55 -19.12 0.44
N GLU A 293 -22.21 -17.85 0.52
CA GLU A 293 -22.55 -16.85 -0.49
C GLU A 293 -21.47 -16.72 -1.58
N GLY A 294 -20.36 -17.51 -1.49
CA GLY A 294 -19.23 -17.41 -2.42
C GLY A 294 -18.55 -16.03 -2.36
N TRP A 295 -18.59 -15.38 -1.20
CA TRP A 295 -18.04 -14.05 -1.03
C TRP A 295 -16.51 -14.11 -1.00
N GLY A 296 -15.87 -13.46 -1.95
CA GLY A 296 -14.41 -13.55 -2.14
C GLY A 296 -13.98 -14.53 -3.23
N ASP A 297 -14.81 -15.52 -3.56
CA ASP A 297 -14.65 -16.38 -4.72
C ASP A 297 -15.38 -15.73 -5.90
N GLY A 298 -14.67 -14.88 -6.66
CA GLY A 298 -15.20 -14.27 -7.88
C GLY A 298 -15.61 -15.29 -8.96
N GLU A 299 -15.33 -16.57 -8.72
CA GLU A 299 -15.56 -17.65 -9.66
C GLU A 299 -17.02 -18.11 -9.75
N ARG A 300 -17.85 -17.97 -8.68
CA ARG A 300 -19.23 -18.51 -8.70
C ARG A 300 -20.33 -17.59 -9.22
N ARG A 301 -20.13 -16.26 -9.22
CA ARG A 301 -21.15 -15.33 -9.72
C ARG A 301 -21.15 -15.13 -11.23
N VAL A 302 -20.08 -15.50 -11.92
CA VAL A 302 -19.98 -15.41 -13.39
C VAL A 302 -20.70 -16.59 -14.08
N GLU A 303 -20.93 -17.71 -13.37
CA GLU A 303 -21.62 -18.88 -13.94
C GLU A 303 -23.14 -18.72 -14.09
N GLU A 304 -23.78 -17.78 -13.36
CA GLU A 304 -25.24 -17.59 -13.45
C GLU A 304 -25.68 -16.53 -14.48
N GLU A 305 -24.79 -15.70 -15.01
CA GLU A 305 -25.11 -14.68 -16.02
C GLU A 305 -24.62 -15.00 -17.45
N GLY A 306 -24.30 -16.25 -17.75
CA GLY A 306 -24.08 -16.68 -19.15
C GLY A 306 -22.83 -16.13 -19.81
N GLN A 307 -21.86 -15.64 -19.06
CA GLN A 307 -20.49 -15.41 -19.53
C GLN A 307 -19.63 -16.58 -19.09
N GLU A 308 -19.06 -17.26 -20.09
CA GLU A 308 -18.16 -18.39 -19.93
C GLU A 308 -17.17 -18.12 -18.77
N SER A 309 -17.18 -19.01 -17.78
CA SER A 309 -16.08 -19.14 -16.85
C SER A 309 -14.80 -19.13 -17.69
N VAL A 310 -13.95 -18.11 -17.56
CA VAL A 310 -12.59 -18.22 -18.06
C VAL A 310 -11.96 -19.30 -17.20
N SER A 311 -12.15 -20.53 -17.65
CA SER A 311 -11.46 -21.70 -17.15
C SER A 311 -9.96 -21.36 -17.14
N VAL A 312 -9.22 -21.96 -16.25
CA VAL A 312 -7.75 -21.97 -16.21
C VAL A 312 -7.16 -22.34 -17.60
N ASP A 313 -7.96 -22.87 -18.50
CA ASP A 313 -7.70 -23.19 -19.91
C ASP A 313 -7.44 -21.96 -20.83
N GLY A 314 -7.69 -20.73 -20.39
CA GLY A 314 -7.34 -19.49 -21.13
C GLY A 314 -5.92 -18.99 -20.88
N LEU A 315 -5.17 -19.56 -19.94
CA LEU A 315 -3.73 -19.35 -19.85
C LEU A 315 -3.09 -20.13 -21.02
N PRO A 316 -2.33 -19.46 -21.90
CA PRO A 316 -1.74 -20.16 -23.03
C PRO A 316 -0.94 -21.35 -22.53
N GLU A 317 -1.26 -22.55 -22.99
CA GLU A 317 -0.50 -23.80 -22.82
C GLU A 317 0.98 -23.72 -23.24
N ARG A 318 1.43 -22.53 -23.62
CA ARG A 318 2.81 -22.27 -24.00
C ARG A 318 3.70 -22.03 -22.79
N PHE A 319 3.85 -23.03 -21.96
CA PHE A 319 5.09 -23.24 -21.20
C PHE A 319 6.19 -23.86 -22.11
N GLY A 320 6.09 -23.63 -23.45
CA GLY A 320 7.08 -24.06 -24.42
C GLY A 320 8.42 -23.35 -24.20
N GLU A 321 9.48 -23.97 -24.71
CA GLU A 321 10.85 -23.46 -24.69
C GLU A 321 10.88 -21.94 -24.96
N ARG A 322 11.22 -21.16 -23.92
CA ARG A 322 11.35 -19.72 -24.05
C ARG A 322 12.63 -19.40 -24.79
N THR A 323 12.52 -18.81 -25.94
CA THR A 323 13.66 -18.16 -26.59
C THR A 323 13.92 -16.84 -25.87
N LEU A 324 14.78 -16.86 -24.86
CA LEU A 324 15.25 -15.64 -24.22
C LEU A 324 16.11 -14.86 -25.22
N GLY A 325 15.83 -13.57 -25.35
CA GLY A 325 16.58 -12.67 -26.23
C GLY A 325 17.88 -12.17 -25.62
N GLU A 326 18.30 -10.98 -26.05
CA GLU A 326 19.55 -10.34 -25.60
C GLU A 326 19.54 -10.00 -24.12
N MET A 327 20.74 -9.85 -23.55
CA MET A 327 20.92 -9.40 -22.16
C MET A 327 20.53 -7.94 -22.04
N VAL A 328 19.58 -7.62 -21.14
CA VAL A 328 19.12 -6.25 -20.89
C VAL A 328 19.68 -5.68 -19.59
N VAL A 329 19.99 -6.51 -18.61
CA VAL A 329 20.71 -6.12 -17.39
C VAL A 329 21.78 -7.15 -17.09
N GLU A 330 22.99 -6.69 -16.80
CA GLU A 330 24.11 -7.51 -16.37
C GLU A 330 24.82 -6.80 -15.20
N MET A 331 24.98 -7.51 -14.08
CA MET A 331 25.71 -7.06 -12.90
C MET A 331 26.70 -8.14 -12.48
N LYS A 332 27.93 -7.73 -12.18
CA LYS A 332 28.99 -8.65 -11.76
C LYS A 332 29.60 -8.20 -10.44
N GLU A 333 29.67 -9.12 -9.49
CA GLU A 333 30.30 -8.95 -8.17
C GLU A 333 29.85 -7.67 -7.43
N VAL A 334 28.60 -7.25 -7.65
CA VAL A 334 28.06 -5.98 -7.11
C VAL A 334 27.97 -6.07 -5.59
N ARG A 335 28.46 -5.01 -4.93
CA ARG A 335 28.45 -4.86 -3.46
C ARG A 335 28.02 -3.47 -3.08
N ILE A 336 26.97 -3.36 -2.28
CA ILE A 336 26.44 -2.08 -1.81
C ILE A 336 26.47 -2.05 -0.28
N SER A 337 27.10 -1.00 0.26
CA SER A 337 27.19 -0.78 1.70
C SER A 337 26.90 0.68 2.04
N TYR A 338 26.26 0.92 3.18
CA TYR A 338 26.05 2.24 3.77
C TYR A 338 26.82 2.29 5.11
N GLY A 339 27.95 2.96 5.11
CA GLY A 339 28.87 2.94 6.23
C GLY A 339 29.35 1.51 6.54
N GLU A 340 29.19 1.05 7.76
CA GLU A 340 29.56 -0.30 8.19
C GLU A 340 28.51 -1.38 7.81
N ARG A 341 27.31 -0.97 7.36
CA ARG A 341 26.22 -1.89 7.06
C ARG A 341 26.26 -2.28 5.59
N SER A 342 26.53 -3.53 5.30
CA SER A 342 26.35 -4.08 3.96
C SER A 342 24.86 -4.43 3.73
N VAL A 343 24.33 -4.03 2.58
CA VAL A 343 22.91 -4.20 2.22
C VAL A 343 22.75 -5.22 1.10
N LEU A 344 23.66 -5.23 0.14
CA LEU A 344 23.59 -6.12 -1.02
C LEU A 344 24.97 -6.66 -1.35
N GLY A 345 25.10 -7.97 -1.63
CA GLY A 345 26.35 -8.58 -2.07
C GLY A 345 27.37 -8.80 -0.96
N ALA A 346 26.97 -8.94 0.32
CA ALA A 346 27.88 -9.20 1.44
C ALA A 346 28.37 -10.67 1.51
N TRP A 347 27.91 -11.51 0.63
CA TRP A 347 28.36 -12.90 0.49
C TRP A 347 29.62 -13.00 -0.37
N GLU A 348 30.24 -14.16 -0.38
CA GLU A 348 31.43 -14.45 -1.20
C GLU A 348 31.07 -14.32 -2.69
N GLY A 349 31.88 -13.59 -3.46
CA GLY A 349 31.64 -13.31 -4.87
C GLY A 349 30.79 -12.07 -5.14
N GLY A 350 30.08 -11.51 -4.16
CA GLY A 350 29.16 -10.39 -4.45
C GLY A 350 27.86 -10.84 -5.13
N LEU A 351 27.09 -9.88 -5.66
CA LEU A 351 25.88 -10.17 -6.42
C LEU A 351 26.19 -10.24 -7.92
N ASP A 352 26.00 -11.42 -8.49
CA ASP A 352 25.86 -11.60 -9.93
C ASP A 352 24.39 -11.65 -10.28
N PHE A 353 23.95 -10.78 -11.19
CA PHE A 353 22.56 -10.67 -11.61
C PHE A 353 22.48 -10.46 -13.12
N SER A 354 21.58 -11.18 -13.76
CA SER A 354 21.34 -11.02 -15.19
C SER A 354 19.84 -11.07 -15.51
N LEU A 355 19.43 -10.26 -16.48
CA LEU A 355 18.06 -10.22 -17.00
C LEU A 355 18.11 -10.17 -18.53
N ARG A 356 17.28 -10.97 -19.18
CA ARG A 356 17.19 -11.08 -20.64
C ARG A 356 15.85 -10.58 -21.17
N GLN A 357 15.81 -10.20 -22.43
CA GLN A 357 14.53 -9.95 -23.13
C GLN A 357 13.65 -11.21 -23.03
N GLY A 358 12.34 -11.01 -22.84
CA GLY A 358 11.40 -12.11 -22.69
C GLY A 358 11.37 -12.72 -21.28
N GLN A 359 12.32 -12.42 -20.41
CA GLN A 359 12.37 -12.96 -19.06
C GLN A 359 11.30 -12.33 -18.15
N ARG A 360 10.69 -13.13 -17.30
CA ARG A 360 9.64 -12.76 -16.34
C ARG A 360 10.11 -13.13 -14.93
N LEU A 361 10.75 -12.19 -14.25
CA LEU A 361 11.49 -12.41 -13.01
C LEU A 361 10.76 -11.83 -11.81
N ALA A 362 10.61 -12.62 -10.74
CA ALA A 362 10.25 -12.12 -9.42
C ALA A 362 11.50 -11.90 -8.56
N ILE A 363 11.59 -10.74 -7.91
CA ILE A 363 12.58 -10.46 -6.87
C ILE A 363 11.87 -10.53 -5.52
N LEU A 364 12.24 -11.51 -4.72
CA LEU A 364 11.65 -11.84 -3.43
C LEU A 364 12.69 -11.67 -2.30
N GLY A 365 12.26 -11.75 -1.08
CA GLY A 365 13.09 -11.67 0.11
C GLY A 365 12.51 -10.79 1.20
N PRO A 366 12.99 -10.93 2.44
CA PRO A 366 12.49 -10.18 3.58
C PRO A 366 12.74 -8.67 3.44
N ASN A 367 12.04 -7.90 4.26
CA ASN A 367 12.24 -6.45 4.28
C ASN A 367 13.66 -6.11 4.74
N GLY A 368 14.30 -5.20 4.00
CA GLY A 368 15.70 -4.83 4.23
C GLY A 368 16.74 -5.74 3.54
N SER A 369 16.31 -6.74 2.76
CA SER A 369 17.22 -7.64 2.01
C SER A 369 17.90 -6.98 0.81
N GLY A 370 17.58 -5.73 0.48
CA GLY A 370 18.19 -5.00 -0.62
C GLY A 370 17.41 -5.02 -1.93
N LYS A 371 16.12 -5.46 -1.96
CA LYS A 371 15.28 -5.46 -3.18
C LYS A 371 15.22 -4.09 -3.84
N THR A 372 14.82 -3.07 -3.09
CA THR A 372 14.75 -1.69 -3.59
C THR A 372 16.13 -1.16 -3.99
N THR A 373 17.21 -1.57 -3.29
CA THR A 373 18.59 -1.23 -3.67
C THR A 373 18.95 -1.87 -5.01
N LEU A 374 18.59 -3.13 -5.24
CA LEU A 374 18.80 -3.80 -6.52
C LEU A 374 18.03 -3.11 -7.65
N LEU A 375 16.76 -2.74 -7.40
CA LEU A 375 15.99 -1.98 -8.39
C LEU A 375 16.60 -0.61 -8.68
N SER A 376 17.05 0.12 -7.66
CA SER A 376 17.65 1.44 -7.83
C SER A 376 18.98 1.40 -8.60
N LEU A 377 19.69 0.27 -8.60
CA LEU A 377 20.83 0.05 -9.50
C LEU A 377 20.37 -0.11 -10.95
N ILE A 378 19.26 -0.80 -11.19
CA ILE A 378 18.68 -1.00 -12.53
C ILE A 378 18.12 0.31 -13.07
N THR A 379 17.34 1.06 -12.29
CA THR A 379 16.80 2.37 -12.66
C THR A 379 17.89 3.46 -12.65
N SER A 380 19.08 3.14 -12.14
CA SER A 380 20.23 4.05 -11.99
C SER A 380 19.97 5.26 -11.09
N ASP A 381 19.05 5.12 -10.15
CA ASP A 381 18.78 6.13 -9.12
C ASP A 381 19.74 5.99 -7.92
N HIS A 382 20.50 4.89 -7.84
CA HIS A 382 21.44 4.63 -6.76
C HIS A 382 22.76 5.38 -6.96
N PRO A 383 23.26 6.14 -5.96
CA PRO A 383 24.48 6.93 -6.12
C PRO A 383 25.73 6.07 -6.40
N GLN A 384 25.80 4.84 -5.88
CA GLN A 384 26.92 3.93 -6.12
C GLN A 384 26.83 3.17 -7.46
N SER A 385 25.77 3.36 -8.26
CA SER A 385 25.62 2.69 -9.55
C SER A 385 26.76 2.97 -10.54
N TYR A 386 27.42 4.12 -10.38
CA TYR A 386 28.58 4.50 -11.21
C TYR A 386 29.88 3.79 -10.84
N ALA A 387 29.96 3.25 -9.61
CA ALA A 387 31.17 2.56 -9.10
C ALA A 387 31.06 1.03 -9.21
N GLN A 388 29.91 0.51 -9.64
CA GLN A 388 29.66 -0.93 -9.76
C GLN A 388 29.73 -1.37 -11.22
N ASP A 389 30.05 -2.64 -11.47
CA ASP A 389 30.00 -3.23 -12.80
C ASP A 389 28.54 -3.58 -13.16
N VAL A 390 27.83 -2.56 -13.64
CA VAL A 390 26.43 -2.63 -14.06
C VAL A 390 26.31 -2.21 -15.50
N LYS A 391 25.85 -3.12 -16.36
CA LYS A 391 25.49 -2.83 -17.74
C LYS A 391 23.98 -2.94 -17.91
N ILE A 392 23.41 -1.93 -18.54
CA ILE A 392 21.99 -1.90 -18.88
C ILE A 392 21.86 -1.70 -20.38
N LEU A 393 21.12 -2.60 -21.01
CA LEU A 393 20.96 -2.64 -22.48
C LEU A 393 22.33 -2.68 -23.19
N GLY A 394 23.25 -3.50 -22.63
CA GLY A 394 24.61 -3.72 -23.16
C GLY A 394 25.60 -2.59 -22.89
N ARG A 395 25.20 -1.50 -22.20
CA ARG A 395 26.04 -0.31 -21.97
C ARG A 395 26.22 0.00 -20.49
N SER A 396 27.44 0.40 -20.11
CA SER A 396 27.70 0.91 -18.78
C SER A 396 27.24 2.37 -18.60
N ARG A 397 27.13 2.82 -17.34
CA ARG A 397 26.75 4.22 -17.04
C ARG A 397 27.83 5.20 -17.49
N LEU A 398 29.09 4.85 -17.33
CA LEU A 398 30.21 5.68 -17.73
C LEU A 398 30.72 5.23 -19.12
N PRO A 399 31.10 6.19 -19.96
CA PRO A 399 31.70 5.84 -21.25
C PRO A 399 33.05 5.12 -21.03
N SER A 400 33.30 4.09 -21.80
CA SER A 400 34.59 3.39 -21.88
C SER A 400 35.23 3.56 -23.26
N LYS A 401 36.48 3.10 -23.42
CA LYS A 401 37.17 3.21 -24.72
C LYS A 401 36.39 2.51 -25.82
N GLY A 402 35.76 3.30 -26.69
CA GLY A 402 34.99 2.79 -27.84
C GLY A 402 33.48 2.60 -27.61
N GLU A 403 33.00 2.71 -26.38
CA GLU A 403 31.58 2.56 -26.05
C GLU A 403 31.02 3.83 -25.43
N ARG A 404 29.86 4.26 -25.92
CA ARG A 404 29.11 5.38 -25.31
C ARG A 404 28.37 4.87 -24.07
N GLY A 405 28.52 5.57 -22.95
CA GLY A 405 27.71 5.33 -21.75
C GLY A 405 26.23 5.57 -22.01
N ILE A 406 25.36 5.02 -21.17
CA ILE A 406 23.91 5.28 -21.21
C ILE A 406 23.57 6.44 -20.27
N THR A 407 22.87 7.45 -20.78
CA THR A 407 22.43 8.60 -19.95
C THR A 407 21.20 8.24 -19.11
N LEU A 408 21.00 8.95 -17.99
CA LEU A 408 19.83 8.74 -17.13
C LEU A 408 18.51 8.96 -17.91
N PHE A 409 18.44 10.03 -18.73
CA PHE A 409 17.24 10.32 -19.53
C PHE A 409 16.96 9.26 -20.59
N GLU A 410 18.01 8.72 -21.22
CA GLU A 410 17.86 7.62 -22.17
C GLU A 410 17.34 6.36 -21.47
N LEU A 411 17.86 6.07 -20.30
CA LEU A 411 17.45 4.92 -19.50
C LEU A 411 16.00 5.03 -19.02
N GLN A 412 15.61 6.20 -18.49
CA GLN A 412 14.24 6.45 -18.04
C GLN A 412 13.18 6.30 -19.13
N ARG A 413 13.54 6.54 -20.40
CA ARG A 413 12.64 6.30 -21.55
C ARG A 413 12.51 4.83 -21.93
N ARG A 414 13.47 4.00 -21.54
CA ARG A 414 13.54 2.57 -21.89
C ARG A 414 13.10 1.65 -20.73
N ILE A 415 12.87 2.21 -19.54
CA ILE A 415 12.37 1.50 -18.36
C ILE A 415 11.00 2.04 -17.99
N GLY A 416 10.00 1.16 -17.99
CA GLY A 416 8.70 1.44 -17.40
C GLY A 416 8.76 1.11 -15.91
N HIS A 417 8.49 2.08 -15.04
CA HIS A 417 8.65 1.91 -13.60
C HIS A 417 7.41 2.35 -12.85
N ALA A 418 6.91 1.47 -11.98
CA ALA A 418 5.91 1.76 -10.98
C ALA A 418 6.35 1.17 -9.63
N SER A 419 6.30 2.00 -8.59
CA SER A 419 6.72 1.65 -7.22
C SER A 419 5.97 2.49 -6.19
N PRO A 420 6.05 2.15 -4.89
CA PRO A 420 5.51 2.99 -3.82
C PRO A 420 6.10 4.40 -3.80
N GLU A 421 7.38 4.56 -4.13
CA GLU A 421 8.03 5.87 -4.26
C GLU A 421 7.41 6.67 -5.39
N VAL A 422 7.31 6.10 -6.60
CA VAL A 422 6.65 6.75 -7.75
C VAL A 422 5.25 7.17 -7.37
N HIS A 423 4.47 6.31 -6.70
CA HIS A 423 3.12 6.63 -6.26
C HIS A 423 3.08 7.82 -5.29
N SER A 424 4.00 7.85 -4.32
CA SER A 424 4.01 8.91 -3.29
C SER A 424 4.33 10.30 -3.86
N PHE A 425 5.14 10.36 -4.93
CA PHE A 425 5.57 11.61 -5.57
C PHE A 425 4.78 11.98 -6.81
N PHE A 426 3.89 11.10 -7.27
CA PHE A 426 3.14 11.38 -8.48
C PHE A 426 2.18 12.57 -8.28
N PRO A 427 2.11 13.52 -9.24
CA PRO A 427 1.32 14.74 -9.08
C PRO A 427 -0.17 14.45 -9.02
N LYS A 428 -0.80 14.70 -7.85
CA LYS A 428 -2.22 14.43 -7.59
C LYS A 428 -3.18 15.29 -8.42
N SER A 429 -2.70 16.40 -8.98
CA SER A 429 -3.49 17.35 -9.77
C SER A 429 -3.61 16.98 -11.25
N LEU A 430 -2.83 16.01 -11.75
CA LEU A 430 -2.92 15.58 -13.13
C LEU A 430 -4.24 14.87 -13.40
N SER A 431 -4.86 15.13 -14.58
CA SER A 431 -5.99 14.33 -15.06
C SER A 431 -5.55 12.90 -15.38
N LEU A 432 -6.50 11.97 -15.46
CA LEU A 432 -6.16 10.57 -15.71
C LEU A 432 -5.52 10.38 -17.08
N ARG A 433 -6.09 11.03 -18.12
CA ARG A 433 -5.50 11.05 -19.48
C ARG A 433 -4.06 11.56 -19.43
N ARG A 434 -3.83 12.70 -18.81
CA ARG A 434 -2.50 13.32 -18.71
C ARG A 434 -1.53 12.46 -17.90
N SER A 435 -2.01 11.73 -16.92
CA SER A 435 -1.21 10.79 -16.13
C SER A 435 -0.66 9.65 -16.99
N LEU A 436 -1.48 9.06 -17.88
CA LEU A 436 -1.03 8.04 -18.84
C LEU A 436 -0.10 8.62 -19.91
N GLU A 437 -0.45 9.77 -20.48
CA GLU A 437 0.39 10.46 -21.48
C GLU A 437 1.78 10.81 -20.94
N SER A 438 1.93 10.98 -19.60
CA SER A 438 3.21 11.25 -18.98
C SER A 438 4.23 10.11 -19.11
N ALA A 439 3.82 8.93 -19.61
CA ALA A 439 4.72 7.84 -19.96
C ALA A 439 5.71 8.24 -21.09
N TRP A 440 5.33 9.20 -21.95
CA TRP A 440 6.17 9.75 -23.02
C TRP A 440 6.75 11.12 -22.69
N ALA A 441 6.75 11.50 -21.42
CA ALA A 441 7.30 12.75 -20.94
C ALA A 441 8.63 12.53 -20.20
N ASP A 442 9.51 13.53 -20.24
CA ASP A 442 10.78 13.48 -19.50
C ASP A 442 10.58 13.60 -17.98
N ALA A 443 9.46 14.17 -17.53
CA ALA A 443 8.98 14.20 -16.16
C ALA A 443 7.43 14.25 -16.15
N PRO A 444 6.74 13.79 -15.09
CA PRO A 444 5.26 13.72 -15.06
C PRO A 444 4.56 15.05 -15.38
N MET A 445 5.15 16.17 -14.96
CA MET A 445 4.60 17.52 -15.18
C MET A 445 5.05 18.13 -16.52
N SER A 446 6.04 17.57 -17.20
CA SER A 446 6.52 18.09 -18.47
C SER A 446 5.57 17.74 -19.63
N ARG A 447 5.70 18.43 -20.75
CA ARG A 447 4.86 18.16 -21.93
C ARG A 447 5.20 16.81 -22.53
N PRO A 448 4.23 15.88 -22.69
CA PRO A 448 4.48 14.60 -23.34
C PRO A 448 4.66 14.78 -24.85
N LYS A 449 5.44 13.92 -25.42
CA LYS A 449 5.65 13.80 -26.88
C LYS A 449 4.70 12.72 -27.40
N VAL A 450 3.41 13.05 -27.53
CA VAL A 450 2.35 12.12 -27.94
C VAL A 450 1.92 12.44 -29.36
N GLY A 451 2.04 11.47 -30.24
CA GLY A 451 1.45 11.48 -31.57
C GLY A 451 0.01 10.94 -31.59
N GLU A 452 -0.50 10.66 -32.77
CA GLU A 452 -1.87 10.13 -32.94
C GLU A 452 -1.98 8.67 -32.48
N ALA A 453 -0.96 7.87 -32.72
CA ALA A 453 -0.90 6.46 -32.27
C ALA A 453 -0.87 6.32 -30.76
N GLU A 454 -0.08 7.18 -30.08
CA GLU A 454 -0.01 7.15 -28.62
C GLU A 454 -1.33 7.60 -27.97
N ARG A 455 -2.00 8.61 -28.55
CA ARG A 455 -3.32 9.04 -28.08
C ARG A 455 -4.35 7.93 -28.20
N HIS A 456 -4.36 7.23 -29.33
CA HIS A 456 -5.25 6.10 -29.54
C HIS A 456 -5.04 5.01 -28.47
N LYS A 457 -3.78 4.66 -28.16
CA LYS A 457 -3.48 3.71 -27.07
C LYS A 457 -4.02 4.18 -25.73
N VAL A 458 -3.87 5.46 -25.40
CA VAL A 458 -4.38 6.04 -24.15
C VAL A 458 -5.91 5.94 -24.09
N GLU A 459 -6.59 6.27 -25.19
CA GLU A 459 -8.06 6.20 -25.26
C GLU A 459 -8.57 4.77 -25.13
N GLU A 460 -7.91 3.84 -25.74
CA GLU A 460 -8.26 2.43 -25.69
C GLU A 460 -8.09 1.86 -24.27
N VAL A 461 -6.95 2.12 -23.62
CA VAL A 461 -6.70 1.69 -22.25
C VAL A 461 -7.70 2.33 -21.27
N LEU A 462 -8.00 3.62 -21.44
CA LEU A 462 -9.02 4.30 -20.60
C LEU A 462 -10.42 3.73 -20.83
N SER A 463 -10.75 3.38 -22.06
CA SER A 463 -12.03 2.74 -22.38
C SER A 463 -12.13 1.35 -21.75
N TRP A 464 -11.06 0.55 -21.84
CA TRP A 464 -11.03 -0.81 -21.32
C TRP A 464 -11.10 -0.85 -19.79
N PHE A 465 -10.49 0.13 -19.09
CA PHE A 465 -10.52 0.26 -17.65
C PHE A 465 -11.55 1.29 -17.14
N ALA A 466 -12.55 1.64 -17.96
CA ALA A 466 -13.52 2.67 -17.59
C ALA A 466 -14.28 2.36 -16.29
N ASP A 467 -14.63 1.11 -16.05
CA ASP A 467 -15.38 0.69 -14.84
C ASP A 467 -14.54 0.79 -13.57
N GLU A 468 -13.23 0.64 -13.66
CA GLU A 468 -12.31 0.72 -12.52
C GLU A 468 -11.85 2.16 -12.23
N LEU A 469 -11.71 2.97 -13.28
CA LEU A 469 -11.17 4.33 -13.19
C LEU A 469 -12.24 5.42 -13.13
N ASN A 470 -13.40 5.20 -13.78
CA ASN A 470 -14.50 6.18 -13.76
C ASN A 470 -15.37 6.02 -12.51
N THR A 471 -15.07 6.79 -11.49
CA THR A 471 -15.84 6.80 -10.23
C THR A 471 -17.29 7.29 -10.41
N ALA A 472 -17.61 7.96 -11.50
CA ALA A 472 -18.95 8.44 -11.82
C ALA A 472 -19.80 7.38 -12.55
N SER A 473 -19.20 6.51 -13.36
CA SER A 473 -19.90 5.49 -14.15
C SER A 473 -20.60 4.42 -13.31
N ARG A 474 -20.07 4.11 -12.15
CA ARG A 474 -20.75 3.24 -11.17
C ARG A 474 -22.07 3.80 -10.66
N ARG A 475 -22.44 5.04 -11.07
CA ARG A 475 -23.59 5.81 -10.58
C ARG A 475 -24.64 6.11 -11.65
N SER A 476 -24.29 5.99 -12.92
CA SER A 476 -25.18 6.32 -14.06
C SER A 476 -25.13 5.15 -15.04
N GLY A 477 -26.26 4.58 -15.38
CA GLY A 477 -26.36 3.51 -16.38
C GLY A 477 -25.72 3.88 -17.73
N PRO A 478 -25.58 2.94 -18.67
CA PRO A 478 -24.79 3.11 -19.88
C PRO A 478 -25.23 4.31 -20.71
N SER A 479 -24.35 5.30 -20.84
CA SER A 479 -24.55 6.49 -21.69
C SER A 479 -24.26 6.14 -23.15
N THR A 480 -25.19 6.48 -24.03
CA THR A 480 -25.31 5.97 -25.39
C THR A 480 -24.59 6.77 -26.49
N THR A 481 -23.64 7.67 -26.19
CA THR A 481 -22.94 8.46 -27.20
C THR A 481 -21.42 8.36 -27.07
N LYS A 482 -20.77 7.73 -28.09
CA LYS A 482 -19.31 7.44 -28.13
C LYS A 482 -18.39 8.68 -28.05
N THR A 483 -18.88 9.88 -28.37
CA THR A 483 -18.05 11.11 -28.41
C THR A 483 -17.82 11.74 -27.02
N HIS A 484 -18.70 11.48 -26.04
CA HIS A 484 -18.57 11.96 -24.67
C HIS A 484 -18.03 10.90 -23.70
N ALA A 485 -17.67 9.72 -24.22
CA ALA A 485 -17.39 8.54 -23.40
C ALA A 485 -16.13 8.67 -22.51
N LEU A 486 -15.18 9.54 -22.84
CA LEU A 486 -13.89 9.66 -22.14
C LEU A 486 -13.62 11.06 -21.57
N GLU A 487 -14.59 11.99 -21.57
CA GLU A 487 -14.44 13.33 -20.96
C GLU A 487 -14.13 13.24 -19.46
N TRP A 488 -14.68 12.24 -18.77
CA TRP A 488 -14.39 11.97 -17.37
C TRP A 488 -12.87 11.79 -17.10
N ALA A 489 -12.11 11.29 -18.05
CA ALA A 489 -10.66 11.09 -17.88
C ALA A 489 -9.86 12.39 -17.91
N ASP A 490 -10.40 13.45 -18.47
CA ASP A 490 -9.83 14.80 -18.46
C ASP A 490 -10.29 15.59 -17.22
N GLU A 491 -11.48 15.33 -16.71
CA GLU A 491 -12.05 15.98 -15.55
C GLU A 491 -11.55 15.39 -14.23
N THR A 492 -11.50 14.04 -14.13
CA THR A 492 -11.06 13.34 -12.91
C THR A 492 -9.56 13.47 -12.73
N ARG A 493 -9.13 13.79 -11.52
CA ARG A 493 -7.72 13.92 -11.17
C ARG A 493 -7.20 12.65 -10.52
N PHE A 494 -5.91 12.39 -10.69
CA PHE A 494 -5.23 11.24 -10.07
C PHE A 494 -5.49 11.12 -8.57
N GLY A 495 -5.45 12.25 -7.85
CA GLY A 495 -5.67 12.29 -6.40
C GLY A 495 -7.12 12.00 -5.96
N GLU A 496 -8.08 11.98 -6.88
CA GLU A 496 -9.50 11.68 -6.60
C GLU A 496 -9.83 10.19 -6.71
N LEU A 497 -8.95 9.43 -7.35
CA LEU A 497 -9.08 7.98 -7.44
C LEU A 497 -8.93 7.32 -6.06
N SER A 498 -9.57 6.16 -5.90
CA SER A 498 -9.25 5.24 -4.80
C SER A 498 -7.78 4.82 -4.87
N PHE A 499 -7.23 4.32 -3.76
CA PHE A 499 -5.87 3.81 -3.73
C PHE A 499 -5.65 2.73 -4.81
N SER A 500 -6.60 1.81 -4.97
CA SER A 500 -6.60 0.78 -6.01
C SER A 500 -6.56 1.38 -7.42
N GLY A 501 -7.37 2.41 -7.70
CA GLY A 501 -7.37 3.12 -8.98
C GLY A 501 -6.07 3.88 -9.26
N GLN A 502 -5.47 4.49 -8.23
CA GLN A 502 -4.16 5.16 -8.37
C GLN A 502 -3.06 4.16 -8.73
N ARG A 503 -3.03 3.00 -8.05
CA ARG A 503 -2.09 1.92 -8.35
C ARG A 503 -2.28 1.38 -9.76
N LEU A 504 -3.53 1.15 -10.17
CA LEU A 504 -3.86 0.73 -11.53
C LEU A 504 -3.35 1.72 -12.56
N LEU A 505 -3.59 3.02 -12.38
CA LEU A 505 -3.18 4.04 -13.34
C LEU A 505 -1.65 4.11 -13.50
N LEU A 506 -0.89 3.96 -12.40
CA LEU A 506 0.58 3.92 -12.44
C LEU A 506 1.12 2.63 -13.07
N PHE A 507 0.44 1.50 -12.86
CA PHE A 507 0.73 0.25 -13.56
C PHE A 507 0.56 0.41 -15.07
N LEU A 508 -0.57 0.94 -15.51
CA LEU A 508 -0.83 1.20 -16.94
C LEU A 508 0.18 2.17 -17.54
N ARG A 509 0.54 3.22 -16.80
CA ARG A 509 1.58 4.18 -17.20
C ARG A 509 2.94 3.50 -17.42
N ALA A 510 3.29 2.51 -16.62
CA ALA A 510 4.57 1.79 -16.75
C ALA A 510 4.62 0.84 -17.95
N LEU A 511 3.47 0.50 -18.53
CA LEU A 511 3.37 -0.45 -19.66
C LEU A 511 3.07 0.22 -21.00
N ILE A 512 2.25 1.27 -21.00
CA ILE A 512 1.61 1.80 -22.21
C ILE A 512 2.60 2.29 -23.27
N ALA A 513 3.79 2.73 -22.89
CA ALA A 513 4.81 3.18 -23.83
C ALA A 513 5.67 2.04 -24.41
N GLY A 514 5.47 0.79 -23.97
CA GLY A 514 6.16 -0.38 -24.53
C GLY A 514 7.66 -0.42 -24.24
N GLN A 515 8.09 0.02 -23.04
CA GLN A 515 9.50 0.04 -22.63
C GLN A 515 10.11 -1.35 -22.61
N GLU A 516 11.42 -1.45 -22.88
CA GLU A 516 12.17 -2.72 -22.96
C GLU A 516 12.30 -3.45 -21.63
N ILE A 517 12.35 -2.70 -20.53
CA ILE A 517 12.38 -3.23 -19.16
C ILE A 517 11.18 -2.65 -18.41
N VAL A 518 10.39 -3.51 -17.80
CA VAL A 518 9.26 -3.12 -16.97
C VAL A 518 9.55 -3.54 -15.52
N VAL A 519 9.50 -2.58 -14.60
CA VAL A 519 9.75 -2.76 -13.16
C VAL A 519 8.47 -2.45 -12.39
N LEU A 520 7.91 -3.45 -11.76
CA LEU A 520 6.69 -3.38 -10.96
C LEU A 520 7.01 -3.71 -9.50
N ASP A 521 7.29 -2.68 -8.71
CA ASP A 521 7.62 -2.83 -7.29
C ASP A 521 6.38 -2.66 -6.42
N GLU A 522 5.91 -3.75 -5.82
CA GLU A 522 4.72 -3.81 -4.97
C GLU A 522 3.46 -3.16 -5.59
N VAL A 523 3.36 -3.15 -6.91
CA VAL A 523 2.31 -2.39 -7.63
C VAL A 523 0.92 -2.97 -7.37
N PHE A 524 0.82 -4.29 -7.27
CA PHE A 524 -0.45 -5.00 -7.07
C PHE A 524 -0.90 -5.01 -5.61
N SER A 525 0.01 -4.72 -4.69
CA SER A 525 -0.31 -4.58 -3.27
C SER A 525 -1.27 -3.42 -3.04
N GLY A 526 -2.42 -3.71 -2.42
CA GLY A 526 -3.48 -2.73 -2.16
C GLY A 526 -4.44 -2.51 -3.33
N MET A 527 -4.28 -3.17 -4.47
CA MET A 527 -5.33 -3.23 -5.49
C MET A 527 -6.49 -4.11 -5.00
N ASP A 528 -7.70 -3.69 -5.31
CA ASP A 528 -8.89 -4.52 -5.12
C ASP A 528 -8.80 -5.78 -6.01
N LYS A 529 -9.32 -6.94 -5.55
CA LYS A 529 -9.15 -8.24 -6.24
C LYS A 529 -9.54 -8.17 -7.72
N VAL A 530 -10.72 -7.64 -8.03
CA VAL A 530 -11.23 -7.52 -9.40
C VAL A 530 -10.32 -6.65 -10.29
N VAL A 531 -9.86 -5.51 -9.73
CA VAL A 531 -8.94 -4.60 -10.44
C VAL A 531 -7.61 -5.29 -10.73
N ARG A 532 -7.08 -6.03 -9.75
CA ARG A 532 -5.82 -6.76 -9.86
C ARG A 532 -5.89 -7.88 -10.89
N GLU A 533 -6.94 -8.68 -10.88
CA GLU A 533 -7.15 -9.75 -11.86
C GLU A 533 -7.28 -9.20 -13.29
N LYS A 534 -7.98 -8.09 -13.46
CA LYS A 534 -8.06 -7.40 -14.74
C LYS A 534 -6.71 -6.82 -15.17
N ALA A 535 -5.91 -6.30 -14.22
CA ALA A 535 -4.55 -5.85 -14.49
C ALA A 535 -3.63 -7.02 -14.90
N PHE A 536 -3.78 -8.21 -14.31
CA PHE A 536 -3.04 -9.41 -14.72
C PHE A 536 -3.41 -9.86 -16.13
N ARG A 537 -4.71 -9.85 -16.47
CA ARG A 537 -5.16 -10.14 -17.85
C ARG A 537 -4.58 -9.13 -18.85
N PHE A 538 -4.63 -7.84 -18.52
CA PHE A 538 -4.02 -6.80 -19.36
C PHE A 538 -2.50 -7.00 -19.53
N LEU A 539 -1.78 -7.36 -18.46
CA LEU A 539 -0.35 -7.66 -18.51
C LEU A 539 -0.04 -8.80 -19.47
N ALA A 540 -0.88 -9.85 -19.49
CA ALA A 540 -0.70 -11.03 -20.32
C ALA A 540 -1.14 -10.80 -21.78
N HIS A 541 -2.29 -10.17 -22.01
CA HIS A 541 -2.99 -10.17 -23.31
C HIS A 541 -3.23 -8.75 -23.89
N GLY A 542 -3.08 -7.69 -23.08
CA GLY A 542 -3.47 -6.33 -23.47
C GLY A 542 -5.00 -6.17 -23.49
N THR A 543 -5.50 -5.35 -24.42
CA THR A 543 -6.93 -5.09 -24.62
C THR A 543 -7.58 -6.05 -25.62
N GLU A 544 -6.81 -6.96 -26.25
CA GLU A 544 -7.27 -7.81 -27.37
C GLU A 544 -8.16 -9.01 -26.96
N GLY A 545 -8.39 -9.22 -25.64
CA GLY A 545 -9.11 -10.41 -25.13
C GLY A 545 -10.63 -10.43 -25.35
N GLU A 546 -11.29 -9.36 -25.77
CA GLU A 546 -12.77 -9.25 -25.78
C GLU A 546 -13.42 -8.73 -27.08
N GLY A 547 -12.73 -8.63 -28.23
CA GLY A 547 -13.31 -8.08 -29.46
C GLY A 547 -13.02 -8.87 -30.72
N GLU A 548 -14.07 -9.33 -31.42
CA GLU A 548 -14.01 -10.02 -32.72
C GLU A 548 -13.48 -9.16 -33.92
N THR A 549 -12.99 -7.96 -33.67
CA THR A 549 -12.47 -7.08 -34.72
C THR A 549 -10.98 -6.87 -34.54
N GLY A 550 -10.20 -7.74 -35.12
CA GLY A 550 -8.72 -7.80 -35.13
C GLY A 550 -8.00 -6.62 -35.77
N GLN A 551 -8.27 -5.39 -35.39
CA GLN A 551 -7.49 -4.21 -35.79
C GLN A 551 -7.43 -3.21 -34.64
N GLY A 552 -6.31 -3.18 -33.91
CA GLY A 552 -5.88 -1.99 -33.18
C GLY A 552 -5.74 -2.05 -31.65
N GLY A 553 -5.79 -3.22 -31.00
CA GLY A 553 -5.67 -3.36 -29.55
C GLY A 553 -4.32 -2.93 -28.98
N VAL A 554 -4.28 -2.46 -27.73
CA VAL A 554 -3.02 -2.25 -26.99
C VAL A 554 -2.49 -3.61 -26.55
N PRO A 555 -1.33 -4.07 -27.05
CA PRO A 555 -0.82 -5.39 -26.72
C PRO A 555 -0.42 -5.46 -25.23
N GLY A 556 -0.53 -6.64 -24.67
CA GLY A 556 0.09 -6.95 -23.39
C GLY A 556 1.61 -6.96 -23.47
N LEU A 557 2.25 -7.55 -22.48
CA LEU A 557 3.70 -7.63 -22.39
C LEU A 557 4.28 -8.49 -23.54
N SER A 558 5.12 -7.90 -24.37
CA SER A 558 5.72 -8.59 -25.52
C SER A 558 6.91 -9.48 -25.11
N ASP A 559 7.29 -10.43 -25.99
CA ASP A 559 8.47 -11.28 -25.79
C ASP A 559 9.80 -10.51 -25.86
N LYS A 560 9.77 -9.27 -26.34
CA LYS A 560 10.95 -8.39 -26.38
C LYS A 560 11.13 -7.59 -25.09
N GLN A 561 10.15 -7.58 -24.22
CA GLN A 561 10.18 -6.86 -22.95
C GLN A 561 10.61 -7.79 -21.82
N ALA A 562 11.48 -7.33 -20.95
CA ALA A 562 11.77 -7.99 -19.68
C ALA A 562 10.87 -7.44 -18.58
N LEU A 563 10.39 -8.31 -17.70
CA LEU A 563 9.58 -7.93 -16.55
C LEU A 563 10.28 -8.27 -15.25
N ILE A 564 10.31 -7.32 -14.33
CA ILE A 564 10.70 -7.51 -12.93
C ILE A 564 9.49 -7.19 -12.06
N VAL A 565 9.13 -8.11 -11.16
CA VAL A 565 8.06 -7.92 -10.17
C VAL A 565 8.62 -8.12 -8.78
N ILE A 566 8.30 -7.22 -7.85
CA ILE A 566 8.45 -7.44 -6.41
C ILE A 566 7.06 -7.60 -5.82
N ALA A 567 6.84 -8.70 -5.10
CA ALA A 567 5.63 -8.97 -4.36
C ALA A 567 5.95 -9.59 -2.99
N HIS A 568 5.10 -9.33 -2.00
CA HIS A 568 5.19 -9.89 -0.65
C HIS A 568 4.07 -10.87 -0.35
N ASP A 569 3.03 -10.86 -1.17
CA ASP A 569 1.87 -11.73 -1.08
C ASP A 569 1.79 -12.59 -2.34
N LYS A 570 1.41 -13.84 -2.15
CA LYS A 570 1.22 -14.80 -3.25
C LYS A 570 0.18 -14.30 -4.26
N GLY A 571 -0.92 -13.72 -3.78
CA GLY A 571 -1.98 -13.17 -4.62
C GLY A 571 -1.58 -11.90 -5.40
N ASP A 572 -0.45 -11.27 -5.07
CA ASP A 572 0.07 -10.11 -5.80
C ASP A 572 1.08 -10.52 -6.91
N MET A 573 1.30 -11.82 -7.12
CA MET A 573 2.22 -12.37 -8.12
C MET A 573 1.49 -12.67 -9.43
N PRO A 574 1.84 -12.00 -10.56
CA PRO A 574 1.25 -12.31 -11.85
C PRO A 574 1.55 -13.74 -12.32
N GLY A 575 0.56 -14.42 -12.88
CA GLY A 575 0.70 -15.80 -13.38
C GLY A 575 1.71 -15.99 -14.52
N CYS A 576 2.21 -14.89 -15.12
CA CYS A 576 3.25 -14.93 -16.15
C CYS A 576 4.68 -15.07 -15.61
N ILE A 577 4.91 -14.92 -14.31
CA ILE A 577 6.23 -15.07 -13.68
C ILE A 577 6.71 -16.50 -13.78
N ARG A 578 8.00 -16.66 -14.14
CA ARG A 578 8.65 -17.98 -14.33
C ARG A 578 9.96 -18.12 -13.56
N ASP A 579 10.69 -17.03 -13.43
CA ASP A 579 11.97 -17.03 -12.74
C ASP A 579 11.86 -16.28 -11.43
N TRP A 580 12.63 -16.67 -10.44
CA TRP A 580 12.67 -15.94 -9.18
C TRP A 580 14.08 -15.88 -8.60
N ILE A 581 14.34 -14.80 -7.89
CA ILE A 581 15.50 -14.62 -7.01
C ILE A 581 15.00 -14.19 -5.63
N CYS A 582 15.38 -14.93 -4.60
CA CYS A 582 15.10 -14.61 -3.21
C CYS A 582 16.35 -14.10 -2.52
N LEU A 583 16.39 -12.80 -2.22
CA LEU A 583 17.49 -12.18 -1.50
C LEU A 583 17.49 -12.61 -0.03
N PRO A 584 18.66 -12.82 0.57
CA PRO A 584 18.78 -13.29 1.95
C PRO A 584 18.40 -12.19 2.96
N GLU A 585 18.16 -12.60 4.20
CA GLU A 585 18.04 -11.67 5.31
C GLU A 585 19.31 -10.83 5.48
N PRO A 586 19.18 -9.56 5.89
CA PRO A 586 20.34 -8.74 6.23
C PRO A 586 21.13 -9.41 7.36
N ALA A 587 22.44 -9.56 7.19
CA ALA A 587 23.29 -10.15 8.22
C ALA A 587 23.38 -9.22 9.44
N GLY A 588 23.37 -9.80 10.64
CA GLY A 588 23.70 -9.11 11.89
C GLY A 588 25.18 -8.67 11.91
N LYS A 589 25.53 -7.80 12.86
CA LYS A 589 26.96 -7.40 13.02
C LYS A 589 27.81 -8.64 13.24
N GLY A 590 28.73 -8.89 12.29
CA GLY A 590 29.69 -10.00 12.36
C GLY A 590 29.21 -11.33 11.77
N GLU A 591 27.99 -11.42 11.26
CA GLU A 591 27.50 -12.60 10.56
C GLU A 591 27.76 -12.52 9.06
N LYS A 592 28.10 -13.65 8.43
CA LYS A 592 28.21 -13.73 6.97
C LYS A 592 26.80 -13.87 6.38
N GLN A 593 26.47 -12.97 5.47
CA GLN A 593 25.21 -13.05 4.71
C GLN A 593 25.23 -14.27 3.78
N LYS A 594 24.12 -14.98 3.68
CA LYS A 594 23.97 -16.10 2.75
C LYS A 594 23.86 -15.57 1.31
N ALA A 595 24.24 -16.37 0.33
CA ALA A 595 23.99 -16.07 -1.08
C ALA A 595 22.47 -16.09 -1.38
N PRO A 596 21.99 -15.33 -2.38
CA PRO A 596 20.61 -15.39 -2.82
C PRO A 596 20.27 -16.77 -3.38
N ARG A 597 19.01 -17.17 -3.23
CA ARG A 597 18.49 -18.37 -3.87
C ARG A 597 17.81 -17.95 -5.17
N THR A 598 17.98 -18.76 -6.19
CA THR A 598 17.33 -18.57 -7.50
C THR A 598 16.64 -19.83 -7.91
N GLY A 599 15.62 -19.73 -8.74
CA GLY A 599 14.93 -20.88 -9.27
C GLY A 599 13.91 -20.51 -10.34
N GLU A 600 13.26 -21.53 -10.86
CA GLU A 600 12.20 -21.41 -11.86
C GLU A 600 10.89 -21.90 -11.26
N LEU A 601 9.77 -21.30 -11.68
CA LEU A 601 8.44 -21.76 -11.35
C LEU A 601 7.92 -22.68 -12.46
N PRO A 602 7.45 -23.88 -12.12
CA PRO A 602 6.91 -24.80 -13.11
C PRO A 602 5.61 -24.31 -13.73
N GLY A 603 4.97 -23.32 -13.13
CA GLY A 603 3.71 -22.73 -13.57
C GLY A 603 3.30 -21.56 -12.68
N PRO A 604 2.08 -21.01 -12.88
CA PRO A 604 1.50 -20.01 -11.99
C PRO A 604 1.48 -20.48 -10.53
N LEU A 605 1.76 -19.59 -9.59
CA LEU A 605 1.74 -19.90 -8.15
C LEU A 605 0.34 -20.32 -7.65
N GLU A 606 -0.71 -19.92 -8.35
CA GLU A 606 -2.08 -20.33 -8.06
C GLU A 606 -2.25 -21.84 -8.20
N LEU A 607 -1.57 -22.45 -9.18
CA LEU A 607 -1.58 -23.89 -9.42
C LEU A 607 -0.57 -24.66 -8.56
N ASN A 608 0.44 -23.98 -8.02
CA ASN A 608 1.52 -24.56 -7.20
C ASN A 608 1.72 -23.77 -5.91
N PRO A 609 0.76 -23.82 -4.98
CA PRO A 609 0.82 -23.05 -3.75
C PRO A 609 2.02 -23.38 -2.85
N GLU A 610 2.52 -24.62 -2.90
CA GLU A 610 3.67 -25.10 -2.14
C GLU A 610 4.99 -24.43 -2.58
N ALA A 611 5.12 -24.07 -3.87
CA ALA A 611 6.30 -23.38 -4.38
C ALA A 611 6.56 -22.04 -3.67
N TRP A 612 5.50 -21.36 -3.19
CA TRP A 612 5.65 -20.13 -2.41
C TRP A 612 6.36 -20.37 -1.08
N ASP A 613 5.98 -21.41 -0.37
CA ASP A 613 6.55 -21.77 0.92
C ASP A 613 8.02 -22.24 0.76
N ASP A 614 8.33 -22.94 -0.32
CA ASP A 614 9.68 -23.35 -0.67
C ASP A 614 10.57 -22.13 -0.98
N ILE A 615 10.06 -21.13 -1.71
CA ILE A 615 10.79 -19.89 -1.99
C ILE A 615 11.13 -19.14 -0.70
N TRP A 616 10.20 -19.12 0.27
CA TRP A 616 10.43 -18.44 1.54
C TRP A 616 11.16 -19.32 2.57
N GLY A 617 11.34 -20.64 2.31
CA GLY A 617 11.96 -21.58 3.24
C GLY A 617 11.16 -21.75 4.53
N THR A 618 9.82 -21.76 4.39
CA THR A 618 8.87 -21.93 5.48
C THR A 618 8.24 -23.31 5.49
N SER A 619 8.60 -24.17 4.51
CA SER A 619 8.25 -25.60 4.41
C SER A 619 8.94 -26.46 5.45
#